data_b6eb692c7619f8877f5f1d15a8042321
#
_entry.id   b6eb692c7619f8877f5f1d15a8042321
#
_cell.length_a   1.000
_cell.length_b   1.000
_cell.length_c   1.000
_cell.angle_alpha   90.00
_cell.angle_beta   90.00
_cell.angle_gamma   90.00
#
_symmetry.space_group_name_H-M   'P 1'
#
loop_
_entity.id
_entity.type
_entity.pdbx_description
1 polymer ?
#
loop_
_entity_poly.entity_id
_entity_poly.type
_entity_poly.pdbx_seq_one_letter_code
_entity_poly.pdbx_strand_id
1 'polypeptide(L)'
;MYYIHSIASISHQDSFRNDNVYESLTPITEESELITPNYKEFIPPTTLRRLSPVLRIGLAASIECKNEIQKEFDAIIVGTALGCLKDTEKFLTTILTTTSSVLSPTAFIQSTHNTIGGQISLGLKNHAYNMTHTQNSLSFEVSLLDAIMCIEEGKKNVLVGAADEKIDFLKTVQPGLVSNDYPLSSGGSFFSLSKEKNNSGIAIKALYSSFNPKELDNEIKSFLKGEGLELKEIDLILHSNSHKITEIEDIQCLDYLKYTGVHYSASAFAVHIAHDYLEAKNKKYSIVVNDMCKGSLGLILVAKYEA
;
A
#
# COMPACT_ATOMS: atom_id res chain seq x y z
N MET A 1 -14.30 13.18 -4.10
CA MET A 1 -13.02 13.38 -3.42
C MET A 1 -13.05 12.62 -2.12
N TYR A 2 -11.92 12.00 -1.77
CA TYR A 2 -11.83 11.09 -0.63
C TYR A 2 -10.63 11.53 0.20
N TYR A 3 -10.91 12.33 1.24
CA TYR A 3 -9.89 12.94 2.08
C TYR A 3 -9.17 11.90 2.92
N ILE A 4 -7.85 12.05 3.01
CA ILE A 4 -6.99 11.18 3.79
C ILE A 4 -6.89 11.75 5.21
N HIS A 5 -7.49 11.07 6.18
CA HIS A 5 -7.56 11.52 7.58
C HIS A 5 -6.42 11.02 8.45
N SER A 6 -5.85 9.88 8.10
CA SER A 6 -4.67 9.33 8.75
C SER A 6 -3.90 8.43 7.78
N ILE A 7 -2.59 8.32 8.02
CA ILE A 7 -1.68 7.46 7.28
C ILE A 7 -0.75 6.77 8.26
N ALA A 8 -0.59 5.47 8.13
CA ALA A 8 0.44 4.74 8.85
C ALA A 8 1.15 3.77 7.89
N SER A 9 2.45 3.92 7.75
CA SER A 9 3.29 3.07 6.91
C SER A 9 4.41 2.43 7.71
N ILE A 10 4.67 1.16 7.42
CA ILE A 10 5.83 0.41 7.93
C ILE A 10 6.60 -0.06 6.71
N SER A 11 7.81 0.43 6.56
CA SER A 11 8.64 0.26 5.37
C SER A 11 10.13 0.21 5.71
N HIS A 12 11.00 0.23 4.71
CA HIS A 12 12.44 0.38 4.88
C HIS A 12 12.87 1.86 5.07
N GLN A 13 11.88 2.76 5.20
CA GLN A 13 12.07 4.16 5.56
C GLN A 13 11.58 4.39 6.99
N ASP A 14 12.09 5.40 7.65
CA ASP A 14 11.52 5.90 8.90
C ASP A 14 10.19 6.60 8.58
N SER A 15 9.11 5.82 8.50
CA SER A 15 7.81 6.25 7.98
C SER A 15 6.67 6.11 8.97
N PHE A 16 6.89 5.43 10.08
CA PHE A 16 5.84 5.23 11.08
C PHE A 16 5.83 6.40 12.07
N ARG A 17 4.71 7.13 12.15
CA ARG A 17 4.59 8.37 12.95
C ARG A 17 5.63 9.44 12.57
N ASN A 18 5.92 9.56 11.30
CA ASN A 18 6.83 10.56 10.78
C ASN A 18 6.10 11.41 9.74
N ASP A 19 5.98 12.71 10.03
CA ASP A 19 5.28 13.68 9.17
C ASP A 19 6.21 14.26 8.07
N ASN A 20 7.45 13.77 7.95
CA ASN A 20 8.45 14.24 7.00
C ASN A 20 9.09 13.11 6.19
N VAL A 21 8.30 12.11 5.81
CA VAL A 21 8.78 10.93 5.07
C VAL A 21 9.42 11.34 3.75
N TYR A 22 8.77 12.24 3.00
CA TYR A 22 9.29 12.71 1.71
C TYR A 22 10.70 13.29 1.81
N GLU A 23 10.99 14.11 2.84
CA GLU A 23 12.30 14.76 2.99
C GLU A 23 13.38 13.84 3.55
N SER A 24 12.99 12.77 4.22
CA SER A 24 13.88 11.79 4.84
C SER A 24 14.18 10.55 3.98
N LEU A 25 13.65 10.48 2.75
CA LEU A 25 13.80 9.33 1.87
C LEU A 25 15.26 8.99 1.59
N THR A 26 15.66 7.77 1.85
CA THR A 26 16.99 7.24 1.56
C THR A 26 16.89 6.02 0.63
N PRO A 27 17.73 5.94 -0.43
CA PRO A 27 17.75 4.76 -1.30
C PRO A 27 18.01 3.49 -0.51
N ILE A 28 17.23 2.43 -0.78
CA ILE A 28 17.44 1.14 -0.12
C ILE A 28 18.41 0.26 -0.89
N THR A 29 19.06 -0.63 -0.15
CA THR A 29 19.99 -1.65 -0.65
C THR A 29 19.56 -3.03 -0.17
N GLU A 30 20.25 -4.08 -0.59
CA GLU A 30 20.02 -5.45 -0.08
C GLU A 30 20.22 -5.58 1.43
N GLU A 31 21.01 -4.69 2.02
CA GLU A 31 21.32 -4.65 3.46
C GLU A 31 20.31 -3.83 4.27
N SER A 32 19.43 -3.09 3.59
CA SER A 32 18.43 -2.25 4.26
C SER A 32 17.41 -3.11 4.99
N GLU A 33 17.21 -2.83 6.27
CA GLU A 33 16.25 -3.55 7.10
C GLU A 33 14.88 -2.86 7.12
N LEU A 34 13.83 -3.62 7.37
CA LEU A 34 12.50 -3.09 7.62
C LEU A 34 12.49 -2.32 8.94
N ILE A 35 12.15 -1.04 8.92
CA ILE A 35 12.02 -0.20 10.11
C ILE A 35 10.64 -0.42 10.72
N THR A 36 10.61 -1.02 11.91
CA THR A 36 9.36 -1.41 12.55
C THR A 36 9.14 -0.66 13.86
N PRO A 37 7.89 -0.32 14.20
CA PRO A 37 7.57 0.22 15.50
C PRO A 37 7.74 -0.86 16.59
N ASN A 38 7.68 -0.44 17.84
CA ASN A 38 7.54 -1.38 18.94
C ASN A 38 6.12 -2.01 18.91
N TYR A 39 6.01 -3.15 18.26
CA TYR A 39 4.71 -3.82 18.10
C TYR A 39 3.97 -4.13 19.40
N LYS A 40 4.68 -4.17 20.55
CA LYS A 40 4.04 -4.43 21.85
C LYS A 40 3.12 -3.28 22.32
N GLU A 41 3.27 -2.10 21.72
CA GLU A 41 2.37 -0.96 21.97
C GLU A 41 0.99 -1.17 21.36
N PHE A 42 0.92 -1.97 20.29
CA PHE A 42 -0.29 -2.21 19.49
C PHE A 42 -0.88 -3.59 19.71
N ILE A 43 -0.03 -4.59 19.94
CA ILE A 43 -0.39 -6.01 19.85
C ILE A 43 -0.03 -6.71 21.16
N PRO A 44 -0.99 -7.35 21.85
CA PRO A 44 -0.69 -8.12 23.05
C PRO A 44 0.40 -9.17 22.81
N PRO A 45 1.36 -9.38 23.73
CA PRO A 45 2.49 -10.29 23.53
C PRO A 45 2.11 -11.74 23.17
N THR A 46 0.98 -12.21 23.66
CA THR A 46 0.46 -13.56 23.35
C THR A 46 0.02 -13.70 21.90
N THR A 47 -0.56 -12.64 21.34
CA THR A 47 -0.97 -12.56 19.93
C THR A 47 0.26 -12.33 19.05
N LEU A 48 1.14 -11.39 19.42
CA LEU A 48 2.33 -11.02 18.66
C LEU A 48 3.23 -12.21 18.32
N ARG A 49 3.34 -13.18 19.22
CA ARG A 49 4.15 -14.39 19.00
C ARG A 49 3.63 -15.29 17.88
N ARG A 50 2.34 -15.16 17.53
CA ARG A 50 1.66 -16.01 16.53
C ARG A 50 1.53 -15.34 15.18
N LEU A 51 1.80 -14.06 15.08
CA LEU A 51 1.64 -13.28 13.83
C LEU A 51 2.94 -13.28 13.01
N SER A 52 2.82 -13.56 11.73
CA SER A 52 3.88 -13.35 10.74
C SER A 52 4.19 -11.85 10.55
N PRO A 53 5.31 -11.51 9.91
CA PRO A 53 5.67 -10.09 9.70
C PRO A 53 4.58 -9.28 9.02
N VAL A 54 3.97 -9.76 7.93
CA VAL A 54 2.92 -9.03 7.22
C VAL A 54 1.69 -8.76 8.09
N LEU A 55 1.32 -9.73 8.95
CA LEU A 55 0.21 -9.56 9.89
C LEU A 55 0.49 -8.49 10.95
N ARG A 56 1.74 -8.40 11.42
CA ARG A 56 2.16 -7.35 12.37
C ARG A 56 2.16 -5.98 11.71
N ILE A 57 2.63 -5.89 10.46
CA ILE A 57 2.62 -4.65 9.66
C ILE A 57 1.18 -4.16 9.51
N GLY A 58 0.30 -4.99 8.96
CA GLY A 58 -1.09 -4.60 8.71
C GLY A 58 -1.84 -4.21 9.98
N LEU A 59 -1.68 -5.01 11.05
CA LEU A 59 -2.38 -4.75 12.31
C LEU A 59 -1.88 -3.48 13.01
N ALA A 60 -0.57 -3.28 13.12
CA ALA A 60 -0.02 -2.10 13.80
C ALA A 60 -0.34 -0.81 13.05
N ALA A 61 -0.20 -0.79 11.71
CA ALA A 61 -0.56 0.37 10.90
C ALA A 61 -2.05 0.70 10.98
N SER A 62 -2.91 -0.31 10.97
CA SER A 62 -4.37 -0.11 11.09
C SER A 62 -4.80 0.42 12.46
N ILE A 63 -4.15 -0.07 13.54
CA ILE A 63 -4.40 0.44 14.89
C ILE A 63 -3.95 1.91 14.99
N GLU A 64 -2.81 2.25 14.41
CA GLU A 64 -2.34 3.64 14.40
C GLU A 64 -3.31 4.56 13.66
N CYS A 65 -3.77 4.18 12.47
CA CYS A 65 -4.80 4.94 11.76
C CYS A 65 -6.05 5.16 12.61
N LYS A 66 -6.49 4.14 13.37
CA LYS A 66 -7.63 4.27 14.27
C LYS A 66 -7.34 5.24 15.42
N ASN A 67 -6.13 5.17 15.99
CA ASN A 67 -5.73 6.04 17.11
C ASN A 67 -5.73 7.51 16.72
N GLU A 68 -5.28 7.83 15.49
CA GLU A 68 -5.26 9.20 14.99
C GLU A 68 -6.66 9.77 14.79
N ILE A 69 -7.57 9.02 14.14
CA ILE A 69 -8.91 9.53 13.85
C ILE A 69 -9.87 9.41 15.01
N GLN A 70 -9.62 8.51 15.99
CA GLN A 70 -10.48 8.21 17.13
C GLN A 70 -11.95 7.91 16.76
N LYS A 71 -12.16 7.33 15.58
CA LYS A 71 -13.47 6.92 15.05
C LYS A 71 -13.44 5.43 14.70
N GLU A 72 -14.62 4.80 14.68
CA GLU A 72 -14.75 3.42 14.18
C GLU A 72 -14.77 3.43 12.64
N PHE A 73 -14.25 2.35 12.05
CA PHE A 73 -14.31 2.15 10.62
C PHE A 73 -15.61 1.42 10.22
N ASP A 74 -16.25 1.91 9.17
CA ASP A 74 -17.44 1.30 8.56
C ASP A 74 -17.06 0.24 7.52
N ALA A 75 -15.80 0.22 7.11
CA ALA A 75 -15.22 -0.81 6.25
C ALA A 75 -13.71 -0.94 6.48
N ILE A 76 -13.19 -2.16 6.29
CA ILE A 76 -11.77 -2.52 6.32
C ILE A 76 -11.46 -3.21 5.00
N ILE A 77 -10.60 -2.61 4.17
CA ILE A 77 -10.27 -3.12 2.84
C ILE A 77 -8.76 -3.25 2.72
N VAL A 78 -8.31 -4.44 2.33
CA VAL A 78 -6.89 -4.78 2.30
C VAL A 78 -6.48 -5.26 0.92
N GLY A 79 -5.42 -4.69 0.38
CA GLY A 79 -4.73 -5.18 -0.81
C GLY A 79 -3.53 -6.05 -0.43
N THR A 80 -3.35 -7.15 -1.09
CA THR A 80 -2.12 -7.95 -1.00
C THR A 80 -1.97 -8.80 -2.25
N ALA A 81 -0.77 -8.93 -2.77
CA ALA A 81 -0.55 -9.82 -3.90
C ALA A 81 -0.24 -11.25 -3.45
N LEU A 82 0.56 -11.37 -2.41
CA LEU A 82 1.12 -12.64 -1.96
C LEU A 82 0.49 -13.16 -0.68
N GLY A 83 -0.31 -12.35 0.00
CA GLY A 83 -0.94 -12.69 1.26
C GLY A 83 0.07 -12.97 2.37
N CYS A 84 -0.28 -13.91 3.24
CA CYS A 84 0.59 -14.37 4.32
C CYS A 84 1.57 -15.43 3.78
N LEU A 85 2.52 -14.99 2.94
CA LEU A 85 3.38 -15.88 2.17
C LEU A 85 4.27 -16.75 3.08
N LYS A 86 4.79 -16.17 4.17
CA LYS A 86 5.59 -16.91 5.16
C LYS A 86 4.79 -18.02 5.86
N ASP A 87 3.53 -17.74 6.19
CA ASP A 87 2.65 -18.75 6.79
C ASP A 87 2.26 -19.84 5.77
N THR A 88 2.06 -19.44 4.50
CA THR A 88 1.82 -20.36 3.39
C THR A 88 3.00 -21.30 3.16
N GLU A 89 4.23 -20.77 3.09
CA GLU A 89 5.45 -21.56 2.96
C GLU A 89 5.59 -22.55 4.11
N LYS A 90 5.41 -22.10 5.34
CA LYS A 90 5.45 -22.93 6.54
C LYS A 90 4.40 -24.04 6.50
N PHE A 91 3.17 -23.71 6.11
CA PHE A 91 2.07 -24.68 6.03
C PHE A 91 2.35 -25.76 4.98
N LEU A 92 2.75 -25.38 3.77
CA LEU A 92 3.08 -26.30 2.68
C LEU A 92 4.29 -27.18 3.04
N THR A 93 5.34 -26.59 3.59
CA THR A 93 6.51 -27.35 4.06
C THR A 93 6.12 -28.38 5.11
N THR A 94 5.24 -28.00 6.05
CA THR A 94 4.74 -28.94 7.07
C THR A 94 3.99 -30.12 6.43
N ILE A 95 3.13 -29.88 5.43
CA ILE A 95 2.43 -30.95 4.71
C ILE A 95 3.43 -31.92 4.06
N LEU A 96 4.46 -31.39 3.41
CA LEU A 96 5.40 -32.20 2.63
C LEU A 96 6.39 -32.97 3.51
N THR A 97 6.70 -32.48 4.70
CA THR A 97 7.76 -33.09 5.58
C THR A 97 7.20 -33.88 6.75
N THR A 98 5.94 -33.71 7.12
CA THR A 98 5.35 -34.32 8.30
C THR A 98 4.75 -35.68 7.93
N THR A 99 5.17 -36.72 8.65
CA THR A 99 4.56 -38.07 8.56
C THR A 99 3.33 -38.22 9.48
N SER A 100 3.04 -37.21 10.30
CA SER A 100 1.90 -37.17 11.22
C SER A 100 0.61 -36.94 10.46
N SER A 101 -0.50 -37.57 10.86
CA SER A 101 -1.81 -37.37 10.31
C SER A 101 -2.51 -36.06 10.76
N VAL A 102 -1.90 -35.33 11.70
CA VAL A 102 -2.52 -34.14 12.31
C VAL A 102 -1.74 -32.88 11.91
N LEU A 103 -2.39 -32.02 11.13
CA LEU A 103 -1.86 -30.68 10.77
C LEU A 103 -2.46 -29.62 11.70
N SER A 104 -1.69 -28.55 11.96
CA SER A 104 -2.17 -27.42 12.77
C SER A 104 -3.24 -26.62 12.03
N PRO A 105 -4.49 -26.52 12.52
CA PRO A 105 -5.52 -25.68 11.93
C PRO A 105 -5.10 -24.20 11.85
N THR A 106 -4.32 -23.75 12.80
CA THR A 106 -3.82 -22.36 12.85
C THR A 106 -2.94 -22.04 11.64
N ALA A 107 -2.03 -22.95 11.27
CA ALA A 107 -1.16 -22.74 10.11
C ALA A 107 -1.97 -22.64 8.80
N PHE A 108 -3.01 -23.46 8.67
CA PHE A 108 -3.92 -23.39 7.54
C PHE A 108 -4.68 -22.04 7.49
N ILE A 109 -5.31 -21.63 8.60
CA ILE A 109 -6.07 -20.38 8.68
C ILE A 109 -5.17 -19.17 8.37
N GLN A 110 -3.93 -19.18 8.85
CA GLN A 110 -3.00 -18.08 8.63
C GLN A 110 -2.37 -18.05 7.24
N SER A 111 -2.50 -19.09 6.44
CA SER A 111 -1.92 -19.15 5.10
C SER A 111 -2.78 -18.50 4.00
N THR A 112 -3.94 -17.94 4.34
CA THR A 112 -4.85 -17.35 3.35
C THR A 112 -4.68 -15.84 3.24
N HIS A 113 -4.95 -15.27 2.04
CA HIS A 113 -4.77 -13.84 1.76
C HIS A 113 -5.64 -12.94 2.66
N ASN A 114 -6.87 -13.36 2.93
CA ASN A 114 -7.82 -12.61 3.77
C ASN A 114 -7.45 -12.61 5.26
N THR A 115 -6.43 -13.35 5.67
CA THR A 115 -5.97 -13.35 7.07
C THR A 115 -5.51 -11.96 7.52
N ILE A 116 -4.91 -11.15 6.62
CA ILE A 116 -4.48 -9.79 6.97
C ILE A 116 -5.70 -8.96 7.39
N GLY A 117 -6.73 -8.88 6.56
CA GLY A 117 -7.98 -8.18 6.87
C GLY A 117 -8.69 -8.75 8.10
N GLY A 118 -8.70 -10.09 8.24
CA GLY A 118 -9.28 -10.78 9.40
C GLY A 118 -8.57 -10.44 10.71
N GLN A 119 -7.23 -10.40 10.73
CA GLN A 119 -6.46 -10.03 11.92
C GLN A 119 -6.64 -8.55 12.29
N ILE A 120 -6.76 -7.67 11.31
CA ILE A 120 -7.09 -6.25 11.52
C ILE A 120 -8.48 -6.14 12.18
N SER A 121 -9.49 -6.79 11.62
CA SER A 121 -10.85 -6.83 12.17
C SER A 121 -10.88 -7.32 13.63
N LEU A 122 -10.22 -8.45 13.90
CA LEU A 122 -10.10 -8.99 15.25
C LEU A 122 -9.37 -8.04 16.22
N GLY A 123 -8.26 -7.45 15.79
CA GLY A 123 -7.47 -6.53 16.61
C GLY A 123 -8.20 -5.24 16.92
N LEU A 124 -8.93 -4.69 15.97
CA LEU A 124 -9.77 -3.50 16.13
C LEU A 124 -11.12 -3.80 16.79
N LYS A 125 -11.47 -5.08 16.99
CA LYS A 125 -12.81 -5.54 17.42
C LYS A 125 -13.92 -4.96 16.54
N ASN A 126 -13.66 -4.91 15.25
CA ASN A 126 -14.53 -4.33 14.25
C ASN A 126 -15.19 -5.43 13.43
N HIS A 127 -16.52 -5.40 13.29
CA HIS A 127 -17.33 -6.38 12.57
C HIS A 127 -17.98 -5.79 11.32
N ALA A 128 -17.49 -4.64 10.84
CA ALA A 128 -17.97 -4.00 9.62
C ALA A 128 -17.56 -4.77 8.37
N TYR A 129 -17.94 -4.25 7.21
CA TYR A 129 -17.50 -4.77 5.92
C TYR A 129 -15.99 -5.01 5.91
N ASN A 130 -15.57 -6.21 5.51
CA ASN A 130 -14.16 -6.59 5.45
C ASN A 130 -13.88 -7.33 4.15
N MET A 131 -13.03 -6.75 3.31
CA MET A 131 -12.68 -7.31 2.01
C MET A 131 -11.17 -7.35 1.82
N THR A 132 -10.70 -8.39 1.14
CA THR A 132 -9.30 -8.50 0.71
C THR A 132 -9.25 -8.69 -0.79
N HIS A 133 -8.50 -7.83 -1.46
CA HIS A 133 -8.27 -7.88 -2.91
C HIS A 133 -6.87 -8.39 -3.23
N THR A 134 -6.81 -9.28 -4.24
CA THR A 134 -5.55 -9.83 -4.74
C THR A 134 -5.51 -9.64 -6.24
N GLN A 135 -4.73 -8.67 -6.69
CA GLN A 135 -4.61 -8.30 -8.10
C GLN A 135 -3.16 -7.99 -8.50
N ASN A 136 -2.23 -8.85 -8.05
CA ASN A 136 -0.82 -8.65 -8.31
C ASN A 136 -0.36 -7.24 -7.88
N SER A 137 0.41 -6.52 -8.71
CA SER A 137 0.86 -5.16 -8.41
C SER A 137 -0.26 -4.12 -8.27
N LEU A 138 -1.46 -4.41 -8.75
CA LEU A 138 -2.64 -3.53 -8.64
C LEU A 138 -3.52 -3.85 -7.43
N SER A 139 -3.07 -4.66 -6.48
CA SER A 139 -3.87 -5.05 -5.31
C SER A 139 -4.28 -3.85 -4.46
N PHE A 140 -3.42 -2.85 -4.32
CA PHE A 140 -3.75 -1.62 -3.61
C PHE A 140 -4.77 -0.78 -4.39
N GLU A 141 -4.57 -0.59 -5.69
CA GLU A 141 -5.45 0.19 -6.55
C GLU A 141 -6.87 -0.38 -6.56
N VAL A 142 -7.01 -1.71 -6.63
CA VAL A 142 -8.33 -2.37 -6.57
C VAL A 142 -8.95 -2.23 -5.18
N SER A 143 -8.15 -2.31 -4.11
CA SER A 143 -8.62 -2.05 -2.75
C SER A 143 -9.08 -0.61 -2.56
N LEU A 144 -8.35 0.34 -3.14
CA LEU A 144 -8.71 1.76 -3.12
C LEU A 144 -10.02 2.02 -3.89
N LEU A 145 -10.23 1.33 -5.02
CA LEU A 145 -11.49 1.40 -5.75
C LEU A 145 -12.67 0.92 -4.91
N ASP A 146 -12.54 -0.22 -4.22
CA ASP A 146 -13.58 -0.74 -3.32
C ASP A 146 -13.84 0.23 -2.15
N ALA A 147 -12.79 0.84 -1.59
CA ALA A 147 -12.93 1.88 -0.56
C ALA A 147 -13.74 3.08 -1.05
N ILE A 148 -13.45 3.54 -2.26
CA ILE A 148 -14.20 4.62 -2.92
C ILE A 148 -15.67 4.22 -3.09
N MET A 149 -15.95 3.01 -3.58
CA MET A 149 -17.31 2.49 -3.74
C MET A 149 -18.04 2.42 -2.39
N CYS A 150 -17.39 1.93 -1.35
CA CYS A 150 -17.93 1.92 0.01
C CYS A 150 -18.32 3.31 0.51
N ILE A 151 -17.48 4.32 0.25
CA ILE A 151 -17.75 5.71 0.62
C ILE A 151 -18.92 6.28 -0.21
N GLU A 152 -19.01 5.95 -1.52
CA GLU A 152 -20.13 6.37 -2.37
C GLU A 152 -21.45 5.73 -1.92
N GLU A 153 -21.42 4.52 -1.37
CA GLU A 153 -22.55 3.83 -0.75
C GLU A 153 -22.95 4.39 0.63
N GLY A 154 -22.23 5.38 1.14
CA GLY A 154 -22.57 6.09 2.38
C GLY A 154 -21.77 5.69 3.61
N LYS A 155 -20.75 4.84 3.51
CA LYS A 155 -19.80 4.59 4.60
C LYS A 155 -18.97 5.85 4.85
N LYS A 156 -18.82 6.23 6.12
CA LYS A 156 -18.20 7.51 6.50
C LYS A 156 -16.69 7.42 6.69
N ASN A 157 -16.24 6.38 7.37
CA ASN A 157 -14.83 6.18 7.68
C ASN A 157 -14.40 4.80 7.16
N VAL A 158 -13.56 4.77 6.15
CA VAL A 158 -13.08 3.55 5.52
C VAL A 158 -11.59 3.40 5.74
N LEU A 159 -11.17 2.28 6.34
CA LEU A 159 -9.78 1.87 6.38
C LEU A 159 -9.44 1.14 5.10
N VAL A 160 -8.47 1.63 4.36
CA VAL A 160 -7.91 0.94 3.19
C VAL A 160 -6.41 0.92 3.26
N GLY A 161 -5.79 -0.17 2.83
CA GLY A 161 -4.34 -0.25 2.76
C GLY A 161 -3.89 -1.51 2.05
N ALA A 162 -2.57 -1.67 1.95
CA ALA A 162 -2.01 -2.87 1.38
C ALA A 162 -0.72 -3.26 2.10
N ALA A 163 -0.42 -4.56 2.14
CA ALA A 163 0.80 -5.07 2.73
C ALA A 163 1.24 -6.38 2.05
N ASP A 164 2.54 -6.48 1.83
CA ASP A 164 3.19 -7.69 1.35
C ASP A 164 4.52 -7.94 2.08
N GLU A 165 4.94 -9.20 2.16
CA GLU A 165 6.20 -9.60 2.79
C GLU A 165 7.12 -10.33 1.82
N LYS A 166 8.43 -10.13 1.97
CA LYS A 166 9.43 -10.94 1.30
C LYS A 166 9.73 -12.21 2.11
N ILE A 167 9.94 -13.30 1.40
CA ILE A 167 10.55 -14.52 1.94
C ILE A 167 11.75 -14.91 1.08
N ASP A 168 12.64 -15.72 1.60
CA ASP A 168 13.88 -16.10 0.88
C ASP A 168 13.62 -16.81 -0.44
N PHE A 169 12.54 -17.59 -0.52
CA PHE A 169 12.14 -18.26 -1.76
C PHE A 169 11.90 -17.29 -2.92
N LEU A 170 11.38 -16.07 -2.66
CA LEU A 170 11.15 -15.08 -3.71
C LEU A 170 12.44 -14.67 -4.43
N LYS A 171 13.59 -14.69 -3.77
CA LYS A 171 14.88 -14.39 -4.41
C LYS A 171 15.18 -15.34 -5.56
N THR A 172 14.72 -16.60 -5.45
CA THR A 172 14.92 -17.62 -6.48
C THR A 172 14.07 -17.38 -7.72
N VAL A 173 12.87 -16.80 -7.56
CA VAL A 173 11.90 -16.62 -8.64
C VAL A 173 11.80 -15.17 -9.14
N GLN A 174 12.41 -14.23 -8.43
CA GLN A 174 12.38 -12.79 -8.73
C GLN A 174 12.71 -12.45 -10.18
N PRO A 175 13.75 -13.02 -10.84
CA PRO A 175 14.08 -12.68 -12.22
C PRO A 175 12.95 -12.92 -13.23
N GLY A 176 12.00 -13.79 -12.88
CA GLY A 176 10.80 -14.06 -13.69
C GLY A 176 9.57 -13.25 -13.30
N LEU A 177 9.60 -12.56 -12.17
CA LEU A 177 8.43 -11.84 -11.63
C LEU A 177 8.48 -10.34 -11.91
N VAL A 178 9.64 -9.73 -11.73
CA VAL A 178 9.81 -8.28 -11.86
C VAL A 178 11.15 -7.98 -12.50
N SER A 179 11.15 -7.16 -13.54
CA SER A 179 12.36 -6.72 -14.24
C SER A 179 12.81 -5.38 -13.68
N ASN A 180 13.47 -5.37 -12.54
CA ASN A 180 14.14 -4.19 -12.02
C ASN A 180 15.34 -4.57 -11.14
N ASP A 181 16.21 -3.60 -10.91
CA ASP A 181 17.47 -3.76 -10.20
C ASP A 181 17.34 -3.44 -8.68
N TYR A 182 16.09 -3.27 -8.19
CA TYR A 182 15.88 -2.95 -6.78
C TYR A 182 15.72 -4.19 -5.91
N PRO A 183 16.16 -4.14 -4.64
CA PRO A 183 16.06 -5.27 -3.74
C PRO A 183 14.59 -5.63 -3.43
N LEU A 184 14.33 -6.92 -3.22
CA LEU A 184 13.05 -7.37 -2.66
C LEU A 184 12.88 -6.81 -1.26
N SER A 185 11.68 -6.35 -0.96
CA SER A 185 11.35 -5.72 0.31
C SER A 185 10.04 -6.25 0.90
N SER A 186 9.73 -5.80 2.10
CA SER A 186 8.44 -5.94 2.76
C SER A 186 7.93 -4.56 3.14
N GLY A 187 6.63 -4.40 3.19
CA GLY A 187 6.05 -3.14 3.67
C GLY A 187 4.53 -3.17 3.65
N GLY A 188 3.95 -2.13 4.22
CA GLY A 188 2.52 -1.90 4.15
C GLY A 188 2.17 -0.48 4.56
N SER A 189 1.17 0.06 3.89
CA SER A 189 0.63 1.40 4.15
C SER A 189 -0.87 1.32 4.25
N PHE A 190 -1.42 1.98 5.26
CA PHE A 190 -2.84 2.04 5.54
C PHE A 190 -3.30 3.49 5.70
N PHE A 191 -4.53 3.74 5.27
CA PHE A 191 -5.13 5.06 5.19
C PHE A 191 -6.54 5.02 5.76
N SER A 192 -6.93 6.07 6.47
CA SER A 192 -8.33 6.34 6.76
C SER A 192 -8.87 7.34 5.74
N LEU A 193 -9.92 6.95 5.02
CA LEU A 193 -10.56 7.77 4.00
C LEU A 193 -11.99 8.16 4.40
N SER A 194 -12.38 9.39 4.02
CA SER A 194 -13.74 9.91 4.20
C SER A 194 -14.07 10.99 3.16
N LYS A 195 -15.36 11.28 2.95
CA LYS A 195 -15.80 12.49 2.21
C LYS A 195 -15.69 13.77 3.02
N GLU A 196 -15.61 13.66 4.35
CA GLU A 196 -15.45 14.83 5.22
C GLU A 196 -14.06 15.44 5.00
N LYS A 197 -14.01 16.74 4.76
CA LYS A 197 -12.74 17.46 4.61
C LYS A 197 -12.03 17.55 5.96
N ASN A 198 -10.71 17.38 5.96
CA ASN A 198 -9.83 17.57 7.10
C ASN A 198 -8.94 18.80 6.93
N ASN A 199 -8.09 19.09 7.93
CA ASN A 199 -7.23 20.27 7.94
C ASN A 199 -6.12 20.23 6.86
N SER A 200 -5.63 19.06 6.48
CA SER A 200 -4.60 18.94 5.42
C SER A 200 -5.17 19.26 4.05
N GLY A 201 -6.48 19.01 3.86
CA GLY A 201 -7.14 19.16 2.58
C GLY A 201 -6.64 18.19 1.49
N ILE A 202 -5.86 17.17 1.86
CA ILE A 202 -5.29 16.23 0.89
C ILE A 202 -6.22 15.04 0.70
N ALA A 203 -6.47 14.69 -0.55
CA ALA A 203 -7.45 13.67 -0.93
C ALA A 203 -6.99 12.85 -2.13
N ILE A 204 -7.48 11.64 -2.23
CA ILE A 204 -7.52 10.89 -3.49
C ILE A 204 -8.57 11.56 -4.38
N LYS A 205 -8.14 12.15 -5.49
CA LYS A 205 -9.01 12.83 -6.45
C LYS A 205 -9.59 11.86 -7.45
N ALA A 206 -8.74 10.98 -8.01
CA ALA A 206 -9.14 10.02 -9.03
C ALA A 206 -8.23 8.78 -9.00
N LEU A 207 -8.75 7.70 -9.53
CA LEU A 207 -8.10 6.41 -9.67
C LEU A 207 -8.41 5.80 -11.03
N TYR A 208 -7.41 5.19 -11.65
CA TYR A 208 -7.55 4.40 -12.87
C TYR A 208 -6.70 3.13 -12.77
N SER A 209 -7.21 2.03 -13.26
CA SER A 209 -6.46 0.79 -13.42
C SER A 209 -6.79 0.13 -14.76
N SER A 210 -5.77 -0.41 -15.42
CA SER A 210 -5.91 -1.07 -16.72
C SER A 210 -5.02 -2.30 -16.82
N PHE A 211 -5.50 -3.29 -17.57
CA PHE A 211 -4.73 -4.44 -18.02
C PHE A 211 -4.43 -4.29 -19.51
N ASN A 212 -3.17 -4.57 -19.90
CA ASN A 212 -2.65 -4.37 -21.25
C ASN A 212 -2.77 -2.92 -21.76
N PRO A 213 -2.27 -1.92 -21.01
CA PRO A 213 -2.23 -0.54 -21.47
C PRO A 213 -1.49 -0.45 -22.82
N LYS A 214 -1.97 0.38 -23.73
CA LYS A 214 -1.39 0.50 -25.08
C LYS A 214 -0.08 1.29 -25.05
N GLU A 215 -0.16 2.51 -24.55
CA GLU A 215 0.96 3.44 -24.42
C GLU A 215 0.82 4.23 -23.12
N LEU A 216 1.83 4.14 -22.27
CA LEU A 216 1.81 4.74 -20.92
C LEU A 216 1.50 6.23 -20.95
N ASP A 217 2.19 7.00 -21.79
CA ASP A 217 2.02 8.46 -21.87
C ASP A 217 0.61 8.86 -22.30
N ASN A 218 0.03 8.11 -23.24
CA ASN A 218 -1.34 8.38 -23.70
C ASN A 218 -2.38 8.03 -22.62
N GLU A 219 -2.15 6.96 -21.87
CA GLU A 219 -3.03 6.59 -20.74
C GLU A 219 -2.98 7.66 -19.64
N ILE A 220 -1.78 8.14 -19.27
CA ILE A 220 -1.62 9.22 -18.28
C ILE A 220 -2.30 10.51 -18.76
N LYS A 221 -2.03 10.94 -20.00
CA LYS A 221 -2.64 12.15 -20.56
C LYS A 221 -4.16 12.06 -20.66
N SER A 222 -4.68 10.89 -21.06
CA SER A 222 -6.13 10.65 -21.14
C SER A 222 -6.77 10.68 -19.76
N PHE A 223 -6.15 10.06 -18.75
CA PHE A 223 -6.60 10.06 -17.37
C PHE A 223 -6.66 11.49 -16.82
N LEU A 224 -5.58 12.27 -16.94
CA LEU A 224 -5.52 13.65 -16.48
C LEU A 224 -6.56 14.54 -17.18
N LYS A 225 -6.72 14.38 -18.50
CA LYS A 225 -7.73 15.11 -19.26
C LYS A 225 -9.16 14.80 -18.79
N GLY A 226 -9.43 13.54 -18.41
CA GLY A 226 -10.71 13.16 -17.81
C GLY A 226 -11.00 13.86 -16.49
N GLU A 227 -9.95 14.27 -15.77
CA GLU A 227 -10.02 15.02 -14.52
C GLU A 227 -9.93 16.55 -14.69
N GLY A 228 -9.91 17.02 -15.95
CA GLY A 228 -9.81 18.43 -16.30
C GLY A 228 -8.41 19.02 -16.07
N LEU A 229 -7.36 18.20 -16.14
CA LEU A 229 -5.98 18.58 -15.90
C LEU A 229 -5.10 18.31 -17.12
N GLU A 230 -4.05 19.12 -17.26
CA GLU A 230 -2.94 18.86 -18.16
C GLU A 230 -1.71 18.36 -17.38
N LEU A 231 -0.83 17.64 -18.05
CA LEU A 231 0.37 17.07 -17.41
C LEU A 231 1.25 18.13 -16.72
N LYS A 232 1.36 19.33 -17.31
CA LYS A 232 2.13 20.46 -16.74
C LYS A 232 1.59 21.01 -15.40
N GLU A 233 0.37 20.63 -15.01
CA GLU A 233 -0.23 21.01 -13.73
C GLU A 233 0.14 20.02 -12.59
N ILE A 234 0.81 18.93 -12.93
CA ILE A 234 1.29 17.94 -11.97
C ILE A 234 2.62 18.40 -11.38
N ASP A 235 2.71 18.48 -10.06
CA ASP A 235 3.89 18.91 -9.34
C ASP A 235 4.90 17.77 -9.10
N LEU A 236 4.39 16.53 -8.91
CA LEU A 236 5.21 15.35 -8.67
C LEU A 236 4.63 14.13 -9.37
N ILE A 237 5.48 13.41 -10.09
CA ILE A 237 5.18 12.07 -10.63
C ILE A 237 5.99 11.04 -9.84
N LEU A 238 5.29 10.13 -9.17
CA LEU A 238 5.87 8.96 -8.53
C LEU A 238 5.66 7.75 -9.44
N HIS A 239 6.74 7.10 -9.88
CA HIS A 239 6.66 6.00 -10.84
C HIS A 239 7.42 4.76 -10.35
N SER A 240 7.08 3.59 -10.87
CA SER A 240 7.73 2.31 -10.57
C SER A 240 8.72 1.84 -11.65
N ASN A 241 8.98 2.64 -12.66
CA ASN A 241 9.87 2.27 -13.76
C ASN A 241 10.56 3.50 -14.37
N SER A 242 11.86 3.67 -14.10
CA SER A 242 12.62 4.86 -14.48
C SER A 242 12.83 5.05 -15.99
N HIS A 243 12.66 3.99 -16.80
CA HIS A 243 13.03 4.05 -18.22
C HIS A 243 11.99 4.67 -19.16
N LYS A 244 10.77 4.94 -18.66
CA LYS A 244 9.65 5.34 -19.54
C LYS A 244 9.16 6.78 -19.38
N ILE A 245 9.52 7.47 -18.30
CA ILE A 245 8.97 8.82 -17.99
C ILE A 245 10.04 9.92 -18.03
N THR A 246 11.18 9.68 -18.67
CA THR A 246 12.34 10.59 -18.66
C THR A 246 12.21 11.86 -19.53
N GLU A 247 11.15 12.02 -20.30
CA GLU A 247 11.01 13.13 -21.26
C GLU A 247 10.10 14.28 -20.80
N ILE A 248 9.76 14.36 -19.52
CA ILE A 248 8.93 15.45 -19.02
C ILE A 248 9.84 16.53 -18.43
N GLU A 249 10.28 17.46 -19.28
CA GLU A 249 10.95 18.67 -18.85
C GLU A 249 10.05 19.45 -17.85
N ASP A 250 10.64 19.91 -16.75
CA ASP A 250 10.01 20.76 -15.72
C ASP A 250 9.09 20.07 -14.69
N ILE A 251 8.85 18.75 -14.71
CA ILE A 251 8.08 18.07 -13.68
C ILE A 251 9.02 17.22 -12.81
N GLN A 252 8.86 17.32 -11.49
CA GLN A 252 9.62 16.47 -10.58
C GLN A 252 9.15 15.02 -10.70
N CYS A 253 10.09 14.13 -11.02
CA CYS A 253 9.85 12.68 -11.11
C CYS A 253 10.64 11.95 -10.01
N LEU A 254 10.02 10.96 -9.38
CA LEU A 254 10.63 10.14 -8.36
C LEU A 254 10.30 8.67 -8.60
N ASP A 255 11.33 7.84 -8.78
CA ASP A 255 11.17 6.39 -8.78
C ASP A 255 11.00 5.90 -7.35
N TYR A 256 9.76 5.55 -6.97
CA TYR A 256 9.49 5.16 -5.60
C TYR A 256 10.08 3.80 -5.22
N LEU A 257 10.33 2.90 -6.19
CA LEU A 257 10.96 1.60 -5.92
C LEU A 257 12.40 1.74 -5.41
N LYS A 258 13.07 2.83 -5.75
CA LYS A 258 14.38 3.16 -5.19
C LYS A 258 14.35 3.28 -3.66
N TYR A 259 13.23 3.66 -3.10
CA TYR A 259 13.04 3.93 -1.67
C TYR A 259 12.22 2.86 -0.96
N THR A 260 11.32 2.19 -1.67
CA THR A 260 10.50 1.12 -1.11
C THR A 260 11.13 -0.25 -1.28
N GLY A 261 11.94 -0.45 -2.32
CA GLY A 261 12.25 -1.76 -2.87
C GLY A 261 11.05 -2.37 -3.57
N VAL A 262 11.20 -3.62 -3.96
CA VAL A 262 10.20 -4.35 -4.72
C VAL A 262 9.34 -5.18 -3.78
N HIS A 263 8.11 -4.76 -3.62
CA HIS A 263 6.99 -5.55 -3.13
C HIS A 263 5.71 -5.07 -3.82
N TYR A 264 4.76 -5.96 -4.00
CA TYR A 264 3.60 -5.69 -4.87
C TYR A 264 2.67 -4.59 -4.35
N SER A 265 2.70 -4.26 -3.06
CA SER A 265 1.93 -3.18 -2.44
C SER A 265 2.68 -1.85 -2.33
N ALA A 266 3.82 -1.68 -3.03
CA ALA A 266 4.67 -0.49 -2.93
C ALA A 266 3.97 0.81 -3.36
N SER A 267 2.97 0.75 -4.27
CA SER A 267 2.18 1.91 -4.69
C SER A 267 1.41 2.56 -3.53
N ALA A 268 1.05 1.79 -2.50
CA ALA A 268 0.44 2.35 -1.29
C ALA A 268 1.42 3.29 -0.56
N PHE A 269 2.69 2.92 -0.46
CA PHE A 269 3.70 3.81 0.13
C PHE A 269 3.99 5.03 -0.76
N ALA A 270 3.90 4.87 -2.09
CA ALA A 270 4.01 6.00 -3.00
C ALA A 270 2.90 7.05 -2.77
N VAL A 271 1.68 6.63 -2.41
CA VAL A 271 0.60 7.56 -2.00
C VAL A 271 0.95 8.29 -0.70
N HIS A 272 1.61 7.64 0.27
CA HIS A 272 2.10 8.33 1.47
C HIS A 272 3.15 9.39 1.11
N ILE A 273 4.12 9.07 0.26
CA ILE A 273 5.11 10.03 -0.24
C ILE A 273 4.43 11.20 -0.94
N ALA A 274 3.41 10.93 -1.78
CA ALA A 274 2.64 11.97 -2.48
C ALA A 274 1.93 12.91 -1.49
N HIS A 275 1.29 12.36 -0.47
CA HIS A 275 0.63 13.13 0.58
C HIS A 275 1.63 14.08 1.27
N ASP A 276 2.73 13.55 1.79
CA ASP A 276 3.73 14.33 2.49
C ASP A 276 4.37 15.42 1.61
N TYR A 277 4.65 15.09 0.34
CA TYR A 277 5.17 16.08 -0.61
C TYR A 277 4.21 17.25 -0.79
N LEU A 278 2.92 16.96 -1.01
CA LEU A 278 1.91 18.01 -1.20
C LEU A 278 1.74 18.88 0.04
N GLU A 279 1.87 18.28 1.23
CA GLU A 279 1.79 19.00 2.49
C GLU A 279 3.04 19.86 2.72
N ALA A 280 4.23 19.25 2.70
CA ALA A 280 5.51 19.91 3.01
C ALA A 280 5.89 21.01 2.00
N LYS A 281 5.61 20.79 0.71
CA LYS A 281 5.95 21.74 -0.36
C LYS A 281 4.79 22.69 -0.72
N ASN A 282 3.64 22.54 -0.07
CA ASN A 282 2.40 23.27 -0.38
C ASN A 282 2.06 23.22 -1.86
N LYS A 283 2.14 22.03 -2.44
CA LYS A 283 1.86 21.73 -3.85
C LYS A 283 0.45 21.20 -4.02
N LYS A 284 -0.02 21.14 -5.27
CA LYS A 284 -1.45 20.91 -5.55
C LYS A 284 -1.75 19.52 -6.06
N TYR A 285 -0.94 18.97 -6.96
CA TYR A 285 -1.21 17.70 -7.61
C TYR A 285 0.00 16.78 -7.64
N SER A 286 -0.20 15.53 -7.27
CA SER A 286 0.77 14.46 -7.47
C SER A 286 0.09 13.25 -8.09
N ILE A 287 0.77 12.54 -9.00
CA ILE A 287 0.28 11.31 -9.59
C ILE A 287 1.21 10.15 -9.26
N VAL A 288 0.64 9.05 -8.78
CA VAL A 288 1.35 7.77 -8.64
C VAL A 288 1.06 6.92 -9.87
N VAL A 289 2.11 6.47 -10.53
CA VAL A 289 2.08 5.63 -11.73
C VAL A 289 2.67 4.27 -11.37
N ASN A 290 1.83 3.25 -11.26
CA ASN A 290 2.22 1.88 -10.97
C ASN A 290 2.16 1.04 -12.25
N ASP A 291 3.29 0.88 -12.89
CA ASP A 291 3.50 -0.02 -14.04
C ASP A 291 4.56 -1.10 -13.73
N MET A 292 4.73 -1.43 -12.45
CA MET A 292 5.74 -2.37 -11.95
C MET A 292 5.67 -3.73 -12.64
N CYS A 293 4.47 -4.25 -12.87
CA CYS A 293 4.28 -5.51 -13.55
C CYS A 293 3.88 -5.29 -15.01
N LYS A 294 4.56 -5.99 -15.93
CA LYS A 294 4.27 -5.93 -17.36
C LYS A 294 2.78 -6.20 -17.63
N GLY A 295 2.16 -5.30 -18.39
CA GLY A 295 0.76 -5.44 -18.80
C GLY A 295 -0.25 -4.97 -17.75
N SER A 296 0.19 -4.32 -16.68
CA SER A 296 -0.70 -3.68 -15.70
C SER A 296 -0.32 -2.21 -15.51
N LEU A 297 -1.31 -1.37 -15.30
CA LEU A 297 -1.14 0.05 -15.04
C LEU A 297 -2.14 0.51 -13.99
N GLY A 298 -1.63 1.12 -12.93
CA GLY A 298 -2.39 1.84 -11.92
C GLY A 298 -2.02 3.32 -11.92
N LEU A 299 -3.02 4.21 -11.91
CA LEU A 299 -2.84 5.65 -11.77
C LEU A 299 -3.66 6.15 -10.59
N ILE A 300 -3.02 6.84 -9.66
CA ILE A 300 -3.68 7.44 -8.49
C ILE A 300 -3.35 8.93 -8.47
N LEU A 301 -4.36 9.77 -8.59
CA LEU A 301 -4.21 11.23 -8.52
C LEU A 301 -4.51 11.69 -7.10
N VAL A 302 -3.49 12.25 -6.45
CA VAL A 302 -3.58 12.86 -5.12
C VAL A 302 -3.61 14.37 -5.28
N ALA A 303 -4.51 15.05 -4.61
CA ALA A 303 -4.69 16.49 -4.73
C ALA A 303 -4.84 17.15 -3.35
N LYS A 304 -4.28 18.36 -3.22
CA LYS A 304 -4.46 19.25 -2.07
C LYS A 304 -5.48 20.34 -2.43
N TYR A 305 -6.46 20.50 -1.57
CA TYR A 305 -7.51 21.52 -1.69
C TYR A 305 -7.37 22.52 -0.55
N GLU A 306 -7.41 23.80 -0.88
CA GLU A 306 -7.37 24.85 0.13
C GLU A 306 -8.44 24.64 1.20
N ALA A 307 -8.09 24.92 2.45
CA ALA A 307 -8.91 24.69 3.62
C ALA A 307 -10.21 25.52 3.63
#